data_d771b9296bb7521d6684adc1550a4243
#
_entry.id   d771b9296bb7521d6684adc1550a4243
#
_cell.length_a   1.000
_cell.length_b   1.000
_cell.length_c   1.000
_cell.angle_alpha   90.00
_cell.angle_beta   90.00
_cell.angle_gamma   90.00
#
_symmetry.space_group_name_H-M   'P 1'
#
loop_
_entity.id
_entity.type
_entity.pdbx_description
1 polymer ?
#
loop_
_entity_poly.entity_id
_entity_poly.type
_entity_poly.pdbx_seq_one_letter_code
_entity_poly.pdbx_strand_id
1 'polypeptide(L)'
;TCMKRLYILFITAILLCTALSAQEADIRKVAERYKGINTFTATVIRTKHHAAVAEDAVTKGKFHFMQPNEAYMTFNEGKDMLIMDNGVFTMINDGQESIAKGVTHKQFEVLLIVLRNLLSSDSDSTDIKEVADMEITKQGNLCALTITPIIPDTKAKRRMMFTSFVLTIDIQSSEFKGLRMNEKGKNYTQYDFSD
;
A
#
# COMPACT_ATOMS: atom_id res chain seq x y z
N THR A 1 36.58 -29.31 7.08
CA THR A 1 35.96 -28.53 5.98
C THR A 1 34.43 -28.43 6.16
N CYS A 2 33.80 -29.45 6.73
CA CYS A 2 32.33 -29.45 6.95
C CYS A 2 31.87 -28.46 8.04
N MET A 3 32.60 -28.32 9.12
CA MET A 3 32.27 -27.39 10.23
C MET A 3 32.33 -25.91 9.81
N LYS A 4 33.25 -25.49 8.93
CA LYS A 4 33.32 -24.11 8.44
C LYS A 4 32.10 -23.73 7.58
N ARG A 5 31.58 -24.68 6.79
CA ARG A 5 30.35 -24.48 5.98
C ARG A 5 29.09 -24.35 6.85
N LEU A 6 29.04 -25.10 7.96
CA LEU A 6 27.92 -25.02 8.91
C LEU A 6 27.91 -23.70 9.67
N TYR A 7 29.07 -23.18 10.06
CA TYR A 7 29.22 -21.87 10.70
C TYR A 7 28.79 -20.70 9.79
N ILE A 8 29.16 -20.76 8.50
CA ILE A 8 28.78 -19.74 7.52
C ILE A 8 27.26 -19.73 7.28
N LEU A 9 26.63 -20.92 7.22
CA LEU A 9 25.16 -21.03 7.11
C LEU A 9 24.43 -20.50 8.35
N PHE A 10 24.99 -20.72 9.55
CA PHE A 10 24.39 -20.22 10.79
C PHE A 10 24.52 -18.69 10.93
N ILE A 11 25.63 -18.11 10.52
CA ILE A 11 25.86 -16.65 10.55
C ILE A 11 24.98 -15.96 9.50
N THR A 12 24.78 -16.53 8.32
CA THR A 12 23.87 -15.97 7.30
C THR A 12 22.41 -16.03 7.73
N ALA A 13 21.98 -17.08 8.43
CA ALA A 13 20.62 -17.19 8.96
C ALA A 13 20.34 -16.16 10.07
N ILE A 14 21.32 -15.90 10.95
CA ILE A 14 21.19 -14.88 12.03
C ILE A 14 21.14 -13.47 11.43
N LEU A 15 21.93 -13.17 10.39
CA LEU A 15 21.91 -11.87 9.71
C LEU A 15 20.57 -11.61 8.96
N LEU A 16 19.93 -12.64 8.40
CA LEU A 16 18.61 -12.51 7.79
C LEU A 16 17.51 -12.22 8.82
N CYS A 17 17.55 -12.86 9.99
CA CYS A 17 16.57 -12.62 11.05
C CYS A 17 16.67 -11.20 11.64
N THR A 18 17.87 -10.63 11.75
CA THR A 18 18.05 -9.27 12.27
C THR A 18 17.60 -8.19 11.28
N ALA A 19 17.69 -8.45 9.97
CA ALA A 19 17.22 -7.54 8.94
C ALA A 19 15.67 -7.43 8.93
N LEU A 20 14.96 -8.55 9.13
CA LEU A 20 13.49 -8.56 9.19
C LEU A 20 12.97 -7.78 10.42
N SER A 21 13.57 -7.97 11.58
CA SER A 21 13.16 -7.28 12.81
C SER A 21 13.43 -5.76 12.78
N ALA A 22 14.48 -5.33 12.08
CA ALA A 22 14.77 -3.91 11.88
C ALA A 22 13.76 -3.24 10.95
N GLN A 23 13.30 -3.93 9.90
CA GLN A 23 12.28 -3.44 8.98
C GLN A 23 10.91 -3.31 9.64
N GLU A 24 10.52 -4.26 10.49
CA GLU A 24 9.29 -4.15 11.29
C GLU A 24 9.34 -2.99 12.27
N ALA A 25 10.49 -2.71 12.87
CA ALA A 25 10.67 -1.58 13.78
C ALA A 25 10.52 -0.23 13.06
N ASP A 26 11.01 -0.11 11.81
CA ASP A 26 10.86 1.10 11.00
C ASP A 26 9.38 1.35 10.62
N ILE A 27 8.63 0.30 10.29
CA ILE A 27 7.19 0.39 10.01
C ILE A 27 6.41 0.82 11.26
N ARG A 28 6.76 0.31 12.45
CA ARG A 28 6.12 0.71 13.72
C ARG A 28 6.31 2.20 14.04
N LYS A 29 7.45 2.79 13.69
CA LYS A 29 7.68 4.24 13.86
C LYS A 29 6.70 5.07 13.03
N VAL A 30 6.34 4.58 11.84
CA VAL A 30 5.31 5.23 11.01
C VAL A 30 3.96 5.18 11.73
N ALA A 31 3.59 4.03 12.30
CA ALA A 31 2.37 3.91 13.09
C ALA A 31 2.32 4.90 14.26
N GLU A 32 3.42 5.04 15.01
CA GLU A 32 3.52 6.00 16.12
C GLU A 32 3.36 7.46 15.66
N ARG A 33 3.90 7.82 14.48
CA ARG A 33 3.75 9.17 13.92
C ARG A 33 2.31 9.54 13.62
N TYR A 34 1.52 8.59 13.09
CA TYR A 34 0.12 8.82 12.73
C TYR A 34 -0.87 8.52 13.86
N LYS A 35 -0.39 8.04 15.00
CA LYS A 35 -1.21 7.76 16.17
C LYS A 35 -1.83 9.06 16.72
N GLY A 36 -3.15 9.04 16.89
CA GLY A 36 -3.88 10.19 17.45
C GLY A 36 -4.14 11.33 16.46
N ILE A 37 -3.75 11.19 15.20
CA ILE A 37 -4.15 12.13 14.15
C ILE A 37 -5.58 11.82 13.73
N ASN A 38 -6.51 12.72 14.00
CA ASN A 38 -7.92 12.54 13.62
C ASN A 38 -8.19 12.94 12.18
N THR A 39 -7.54 14.00 11.70
CA THR A 39 -7.67 14.47 10.32
C THR A 39 -6.34 14.97 9.81
N PHE A 40 -6.04 14.73 8.54
CA PHE A 40 -4.93 15.41 7.87
C PHE A 40 -5.22 15.55 6.37
N THR A 41 -4.52 16.49 5.74
CA THR A 41 -4.55 16.73 4.30
C THR A 41 -3.14 16.75 3.75
N ALA A 42 -2.99 16.30 2.52
CA ALA A 42 -1.71 16.33 1.81
C ALA A 42 -1.93 16.69 0.33
N THR A 43 -0.90 17.21 -0.29
CA THR A 43 -0.84 17.26 -1.75
C THR A 43 -0.54 15.86 -2.27
N VAL A 44 -1.19 15.48 -3.36
CA VAL A 44 -0.94 14.19 -4.01
C VAL A 44 -0.69 14.39 -5.51
N ILE A 45 0.37 13.77 -6.01
CA ILE A 45 0.62 13.66 -7.45
C ILE A 45 0.21 12.25 -7.89
N ARG A 46 -0.74 12.18 -8.81
CA ARG A 46 -1.18 10.92 -9.41
C ARG A 46 -0.49 10.75 -10.77
N THR A 47 0.22 9.67 -10.95
CA THR A 47 0.79 9.22 -12.23
C THR A 47 0.06 7.97 -12.70
N LYS A 48 -0.63 8.04 -13.82
CA LYS A 48 -1.24 6.87 -14.48
C LYS A 48 -0.31 6.41 -15.59
N HIS A 49 0.26 5.23 -15.45
CA HIS A 49 1.07 4.57 -16.45
C HIS A 49 0.25 3.53 -17.20
N HIS A 50 0.26 3.60 -18.51
CA HIS A 50 -0.34 2.59 -19.37
C HIS A 50 0.70 2.10 -20.38
N ALA A 51 1.04 0.81 -20.31
CA ALA A 51 2.15 0.23 -21.07
C ALA A 51 2.06 0.40 -22.62
N ALA A 52 0.87 0.68 -23.14
CA ALA A 52 0.64 0.93 -24.57
C ALA A 52 0.75 2.41 -24.96
N VAL A 53 0.99 3.32 -24.00
CA VAL A 53 1.07 4.76 -24.25
C VAL A 53 2.48 5.25 -23.93
N ALA A 54 3.03 6.12 -24.75
CA ALA A 54 4.41 6.58 -24.63
C ALA A 54 4.64 7.50 -23.42
N GLU A 55 3.62 8.25 -23.00
CA GLU A 55 3.72 9.22 -21.92
C GLU A 55 2.73 8.91 -20.79
N ASP A 56 3.18 9.09 -19.55
CA ASP A 56 2.35 8.94 -18.38
C ASP A 56 1.42 10.16 -18.21
N ALA A 57 0.20 9.92 -17.78
CA ALA A 57 -0.71 10.99 -17.40
C ALA A 57 -0.44 11.40 -15.95
N VAL A 58 0.01 12.63 -15.73
CA VAL A 58 0.33 13.19 -14.41
C VAL A 58 -0.68 14.26 -14.02
N THR A 59 -1.28 14.11 -12.85
CA THR A 59 -2.26 15.07 -12.31
C THR A 59 -1.96 15.37 -10.84
N LYS A 60 -2.07 16.64 -10.46
CA LYS A 60 -1.98 17.09 -9.06
C LYS A 60 -3.36 17.08 -8.43
N GLY A 61 -3.43 16.66 -7.19
CA GLY A 61 -4.66 16.59 -6.43
C GLY A 61 -4.45 16.83 -4.94
N LYS A 62 -5.49 16.51 -4.18
CA LYS A 62 -5.49 16.60 -2.72
C LYS A 62 -5.90 15.27 -2.12
N PHE A 63 -5.23 14.91 -1.03
CA PHE A 63 -5.61 13.80 -0.17
C PHE A 63 -6.20 14.33 1.12
N HIS A 64 -7.27 13.73 1.57
CA HIS A 64 -7.93 14.01 2.84
C HIS A 64 -8.14 12.70 3.59
N PHE A 65 -7.83 12.73 4.87
CA PHE A 65 -8.06 11.61 5.77
C PHE A 65 -8.83 12.11 6.98
N MET A 66 -9.81 11.34 7.42
CA MET A 66 -10.56 11.57 8.64
C MET A 66 -10.83 10.22 9.33
N GLN A 67 -10.37 10.12 10.57
CA GLN A 67 -10.66 8.93 11.37
C GLN A 67 -12.15 8.83 11.68
N PRO A 68 -12.70 7.62 11.87
CA PRO A 68 -11.96 6.36 11.87
C PRO A 68 -11.85 5.70 10.49
N ASN A 69 -12.64 6.06 9.50
CA ASN A 69 -12.81 5.23 8.31
C ASN A 69 -13.00 6.00 7.00
N GLU A 70 -12.66 7.30 6.97
CA GLU A 70 -12.82 8.10 5.76
C GLU A 70 -11.48 8.53 5.20
N ALA A 71 -11.30 8.32 3.91
CA ALA A 71 -10.20 8.87 3.14
C ALA A 71 -10.63 9.13 1.71
N TYR A 72 -10.19 10.22 1.12
CA TYR A 72 -10.43 10.48 -0.29
C TYR A 72 -9.31 11.26 -0.95
N MET A 73 -9.14 11.00 -2.23
CA MET A 73 -8.24 11.74 -3.11
C MET A 73 -9.07 12.38 -4.22
N THR A 74 -8.80 13.64 -4.51
CA THR A 74 -9.50 14.41 -5.55
C THR A 74 -8.52 14.92 -6.59
N PHE A 75 -8.87 14.84 -7.87
CA PHE A 75 -8.10 15.33 -9.01
C PHE A 75 -9.04 16.01 -10.01
N ASN A 76 -8.48 16.80 -10.92
CA ASN A 76 -9.25 17.42 -12.01
C ASN A 76 -10.50 18.16 -11.51
N GLU A 77 -10.34 18.98 -10.47
CA GLU A 77 -11.44 19.77 -9.86
C GLU A 77 -12.61 18.89 -9.36
N GLY A 78 -12.31 17.68 -8.89
CA GLY A 78 -13.31 16.75 -8.36
C GLY A 78 -13.95 15.83 -9.40
N LYS A 79 -13.59 15.92 -10.69
CA LYS A 79 -14.06 15.00 -11.72
C LYS A 79 -13.52 13.59 -11.56
N ASP A 80 -12.34 13.46 -10.97
CA ASP A 80 -11.73 12.19 -10.63
C ASP A 80 -11.56 12.10 -9.11
N MET A 81 -12.03 11.03 -8.52
CA MET A 81 -11.91 10.80 -7.08
C MET A 81 -11.69 9.31 -6.79
N LEU A 82 -10.96 9.05 -5.72
CA LEU A 82 -10.94 7.75 -5.04
C LEU A 82 -11.42 8.00 -3.60
N ILE A 83 -12.51 7.37 -3.22
CA ILE A 83 -13.18 7.58 -1.94
C ILE A 83 -13.23 6.26 -1.19
N MET A 84 -12.84 6.30 0.06
CA MET A 84 -13.05 5.26 1.04
C MET A 84 -13.90 5.84 2.17
N ASP A 85 -15.08 5.30 2.34
CA ASP A 85 -16.01 5.70 3.41
C ASP A 85 -16.62 4.44 4.03
N ASN A 86 -16.33 4.21 5.32
CA ASN A 86 -16.86 3.08 6.09
C ASN A 86 -16.75 1.70 5.38
N GLY A 87 -15.63 1.47 4.68
CA GLY A 87 -15.39 0.23 3.93
C GLY A 87 -16.04 0.17 2.56
N VAL A 88 -16.74 1.22 2.14
CA VAL A 88 -17.19 1.39 0.76
C VAL A 88 -16.12 2.11 -0.03
N PHE A 89 -15.74 1.54 -1.17
CA PHE A 89 -14.74 2.12 -2.08
C PHE A 89 -15.42 2.60 -3.34
N THR A 90 -15.35 3.90 -3.58
CA THR A 90 -15.95 4.55 -4.74
C THR A 90 -14.84 5.17 -5.61
N MET A 91 -14.89 4.88 -6.88
CA MET A 91 -14.04 5.50 -7.90
C MET A 91 -14.90 6.40 -8.78
N ILE A 92 -14.50 7.64 -8.93
CA ILE A 92 -15.09 8.58 -9.89
C ILE A 92 -14.03 8.86 -10.95
N ASN A 93 -14.37 8.62 -12.22
CA ASN A 93 -13.51 8.90 -13.36
C ASN A 93 -14.29 9.73 -14.37
N ASP A 94 -13.80 10.93 -14.65
CA ASP A 94 -14.46 11.90 -15.53
C ASP A 94 -15.94 12.14 -15.16
N GLY A 95 -16.20 12.23 -13.85
CA GLY A 95 -17.53 12.42 -13.27
C GLY A 95 -18.42 11.17 -13.25
N GLN A 96 -17.95 10.03 -13.75
CA GLN A 96 -18.70 8.77 -13.69
C GLN A 96 -18.31 7.98 -12.43
N GLU A 97 -19.31 7.71 -11.60
CA GLU A 97 -19.13 6.98 -10.35
C GLU A 97 -19.21 5.47 -10.57
N SER A 98 -18.34 4.74 -9.91
CA SER A 98 -18.36 3.29 -9.80
C SER A 98 -17.98 2.84 -8.39
N ILE A 99 -18.81 1.98 -7.79
CA ILE A 99 -18.53 1.38 -6.49
C ILE A 99 -17.80 0.05 -6.71
N ALA A 100 -16.68 -0.13 -6.01
CA ALA A 100 -15.93 -1.37 -6.05
C ALA A 100 -16.79 -2.53 -5.48
N LYS A 101 -16.92 -3.60 -6.25
CA LYS A 101 -17.71 -4.79 -5.90
C LYS A 101 -16.88 -6.07 -6.12
N GLY A 102 -17.32 -7.15 -5.48
CA GLY A 102 -16.72 -8.47 -5.68
C GLY A 102 -15.22 -8.51 -5.37
N VAL A 103 -14.42 -8.98 -6.31
CA VAL A 103 -12.98 -9.14 -6.10
C VAL A 103 -12.24 -7.81 -5.92
N THR A 104 -12.65 -6.75 -6.62
CA THR A 104 -12.04 -5.42 -6.47
C THR A 104 -12.28 -4.86 -5.07
N HIS A 105 -13.48 -5.01 -4.52
CA HIS A 105 -13.78 -4.65 -3.14
C HIS A 105 -12.88 -5.41 -2.16
N LYS A 106 -12.74 -6.73 -2.33
CA LYS A 106 -11.85 -7.55 -1.50
C LYS A 106 -10.39 -7.10 -1.56
N GLN A 107 -9.91 -6.66 -2.72
CA GLN A 107 -8.55 -6.15 -2.87
C GLN A 107 -8.33 -4.87 -2.06
N PHE A 108 -9.27 -3.93 -2.08
CA PHE A 108 -9.20 -2.73 -1.24
C PHE A 108 -9.36 -3.06 0.24
N GLU A 109 -10.21 -4.01 0.59
CA GLU A 109 -10.38 -4.48 1.96
C GLU A 109 -9.05 -5.04 2.52
N VAL A 110 -8.32 -5.85 1.73
CA VAL A 110 -7.00 -6.35 2.10
C VAL A 110 -6.01 -5.19 2.34
N LEU A 111 -5.98 -4.20 1.45
CA LEU A 111 -5.14 -3.01 1.63
C LEU A 111 -5.46 -2.29 2.94
N LEU A 112 -6.75 -2.13 3.28
CA LEU A 112 -7.17 -1.53 4.55
C LEU A 112 -6.77 -2.35 5.77
N ILE A 113 -6.92 -3.68 5.71
CA ILE A 113 -6.51 -4.58 6.80
C ILE A 113 -5.02 -4.40 7.07
N VAL A 114 -4.20 -4.39 6.02
CA VAL A 114 -2.76 -4.16 6.16
C VAL A 114 -2.46 -2.79 6.74
N LEU A 115 -3.07 -1.72 6.23
CA LEU A 115 -2.89 -0.36 6.75
C LEU A 115 -3.29 -0.24 8.22
N ARG A 116 -4.43 -0.81 8.62
CA ARG A 116 -4.87 -0.81 10.02
C ARG A 116 -3.87 -1.54 10.92
N ASN A 117 -3.41 -2.71 10.52
CA ASN A 117 -2.42 -3.47 11.29
C ASN A 117 -1.07 -2.75 11.40
N LEU A 118 -0.67 -2.00 10.37
CA LEU A 118 0.54 -1.18 10.42
C LEU A 118 0.37 0.07 11.29
N LEU A 119 -0.83 0.65 11.33
CA LEU A 119 -1.12 1.91 12.02
C LEU A 119 -1.71 1.71 13.42
N SER A 120 -2.18 0.52 13.78
CA SER A 120 -2.66 0.21 15.12
C SER A 120 -1.57 -0.46 15.96
N SER A 121 -1.40 0.04 17.17
CA SER A 121 -0.56 -0.63 18.18
C SER A 121 -1.26 -1.82 18.85
N ASP A 122 -2.55 -2.00 18.60
CA ASP A 122 -3.32 -3.12 19.11
C ASP A 122 -3.24 -4.27 18.10
N SER A 123 -2.62 -5.35 18.54
CA SER A 123 -2.45 -6.60 17.83
C SER A 123 -3.74 -7.45 17.74
N ASP A 124 -4.88 -6.83 17.50
CA ASP A 124 -6.07 -7.56 17.07
C ASP A 124 -5.86 -7.99 15.61
N SER A 125 -4.89 -8.88 15.49
CA SER A 125 -4.40 -9.36 14.23
C SER A 125 -5.36 -10.37 13.63
N THR A 126 -6.20 -9.93 12.73
CA THR A 126 -6.45 -10.77 11.54
C THR A 126 -5.07 -11.16 11.03
N ASP A 127 -4.76 -12.46 10.96
CA ASP A 127 -3.44 -12.87 10.49
C ASP A 127 -3.28 -12.37 9.05
N ILE A 128 -2.52 -11.29 8.88
CA ILE A 128 -2.30 -10.65 7.57
C ILE A 128 -1.85 -11.68 6.55
N LYS A 129 -1.11 -12.71 7.00
CA LYS A 129 -0.61 -13.80 6.16
C LYS A 129 -1.72 -14.65 5.54
N GLU A 130 -2.93 -14.63 6.09
CA GLU A 130 -4.07 -15.32 5.49
C GLU A 130 -4.70 -14.54 4.33
N VAL A 131 -4.53 -13.23 4.30
CA VAL A 131 -5.18 -12.35 3.31
C VAL A 131 -4.23 -11.74 2.30
N ALA A 132 -2.92 -11.65 2.61
CA ALA A 132 -1.92 -11.08 1.71
C ALA A 132 -0.54 -11.70 1.88
N ASP A 133 0.17 -11.86 0.77
CA ASP A 133 1.62 -12.02 0.77
C ASP A 133 2.25 -10.63 0.83
N MET A 134 3.26 -10.47 1.70
CA MET A 134 3.96 -9.20 1.89
C MET A 134 5.45 -9.37 1.66
N GLU A 135 6.03 -8.43 0.93
CA GLU A 135 7.46 -8.31 0.68
C GLU A 135 7.92 -6.90 1.03
N ILE A 136 9.01 -6.80 1.78
CA ILE A 136 9.61 -5.52 2.15
C ILE A 136 10.95 -5.38 1.44
N THR A 137 11.14 -4.27 0.70
CA THR A 137 12.40 -3.89 0.10
C THR A 137 12.84 -2.53 0.60
N LYS A 138 14.14 -2.34 0.79
CA LYS A 138 14.72 -1.10 1.30
C LYS A 138 15.74 -0.56 0.31
N GLN A 139 15.63 0.72 -0.03
CA GLN A 139 16.57 1.44 -0.87
C GLN A 139 16.89 2.81 -0.24
N GLY A 140 18.06 2.94 0.37
CA GLY A 140 18.41 4.13 1.14
C GLY A 140 17.44 4.34 2.31
N ASN A 141 16.82 5.50 2.37
CA ASN A 141 15.81 5.85 3.38
C ASN A 141 14.39 5.42 3.02
N LEU A 142 14.19 4.90 1.81
CA LEU A 142 12.87 4.44 1.37
C LEU A 142 12.70 2.96 1.64
N CYS A 143 11.56 2.62 2.22
CA CYS A 143 11.08 1.27 2.43
C CYS A 143 9.82 1.07 1.59
N ALA A 144 9.81 0.06 0.73
CA ALA A 144 8.64 -0.32 -0.06
C ALA A 144 8.07 -1.63 0.48
N LEU A 145 6.80 -1.57 0.87
CA LEU A 145 6.00 -2.72 1.28
C LEU A 145 5.09 -3.12 0.13
N THR A 146 5.40 -4.25 -0.51
CA THR A 146 4.56 -4.85 -1.55
C THR A 146 3.54 -5.78 -0.91
N ILE A 147 2.26 -5.51 -1.18
CA ILE A 147 1.10 -6.24 -0.66
C ILE A 147 0.44 -6.93 -1.85
N THR A 148 0.46 -8.26 -1.87
CA THR A 148 -0.19 -9.08 -2.90
C THR A 148 -1.41 -9.76 -2.28
N PRO A 149 -2.65 -9.35 -2.61
CA PRO A 149 -3.85 -9.96 -2.06
C PRO A 149 -3.95 -11.45 -2.41
N ILE A 150 -4.25 -12.29 -1.43
CA ILE A 150 -4.49 -13.71 -1.62
C ILE A 150 -5.95 -13.90 -2.03
N ILE A 151 -6.16 -14.28 -3.30
CA ILE A 151 -7.48 -14.58 -3.84
C ILE A 151 -7.52 -16.07 -4.20
N PRO A 152 -8.19 -16.92 -3.41
CA PRO A 152 -8.17 -18.37 -3.60
C PRO A 152 -8.93 -18.81 -4.86
N ASP A 153 -10.00 -18.09 -5.25
CA ASP A 153 -10.81 -18.44 -6.41
C ASP A 153 -10.13 -18.06 -7.73
N THR A 154 -9.88 -19.06 -8.57
CA THR A 154 -9.25 -18.88 -9.89
C THR A 154 -10.06 -18.00 -10.84
N LYS A 155 -11.41 -18.05 -10.77
CA LYS A 155 -12.27 -17.18 -11.59
C LYS A 155 -12.19 -15.73 -11.11
N ALA A 156 -12.15 -15.54 -9.78
CA ALA A 156 -11.95 -14.22 -9.19
C ALA A 156 -10.59 -13.63 -9.54
N LYS A 157 -9.51 -14.44 -9.53
CA LYS A 157 -8.16 -14.00 -9.99
C LYS A 157 -8.17 -13.40 -11.40
N ARG A 158 -8.95 -13.98 -12.31
CA ARG A 158 -9.06 -13.44 -13.69
C ARG A 158 -9.75 -12.08 -13.75
N ARG A 159 -10.59 -11.74 -12.77
CA ARG A 159 -11.36 -10.50 -12.67
C ARG A 159 -10.68 -9.45 -11.77
N MET A 160 -9.53 -9.77 -11.18
CA MET A 160 -8.77 -8.81 -10.38
C MET A 160 -8.42 -7.58 -11.19
N MET A 161 -8.68 -6.39 -10.64
CA MET A 161 -8.23 -5.12 -11.20
C MET A 161 -6.75 -4.92 -10.87
N PHE A 162 -6.37 -5.12 -9.62
CA PHE A 162 -5.00 -4.92 -9.15
C PHE A 162 -4.26 -6.24 -8.96
N THR A 163 -2.99 -6.27 -9.27
CA THR A 163 -2.10 -7.41 -9.01
C THR A 163 -1.41 -7.29 -7.66
N SER A 164 -1.06 -6.08 -7.25
CA SER A 164 -0.47 -5.76 -5.95
C SER A 164 -0.61 -4.27 -5.63
N PHE A 165 -0.37 -3.95 -4.35
CA PHE A 165 -0.21 -2.58 -3.87
C PHE A 165 1.21 -2.41 -3.34
N VAL A 166 1.81 -1.24 -3.52
CA VAL A 166 3.12 -0.92 -2.94
C VAL A 166 3.00 0.35 -2.12
N LEU A 167 3.22 0.24 -0.82
CA LEU A 167 3.32 1.38 0.08
C LEU A 167 4.78 1.80 0.20
N THR A 168 5.07 3.06 -0.07
CA THR A 168 6.40 3.64 0.10
C THR A 168 6.44 4.49 1.36
N ILE A 169 7.42 4.24 2.20
CA ILE A 169 7.63 4.88 3.49
C ILE A 169 9.03 5.45 3.52
N ASP A 170 9.17 6.70 3.94
CA ASP A 170 10.46 7.27 4.31
C ASP A 170 10.73 6.93 5.78
N ILE A 171 11.70 6.07 6.04
CA ILE A 171 12.05 5.61 7.39
C ILE A 171 12.79 6.66 8.23
N GLN A 172 13.38 7.67 7.60
CA GLN A 172 14.03 8.77 8.30
C GLN A 172 13.01 9.75 8.87
N SER A 173 12.04 10.17 8.05
CA SER A 173 10.95 11.05 8.47
C SER A 173 9.77 10.31 9.11
N SER A 174 9.71 8.98 8.97
CA SER A 174 8.58 8.12 9.37
C SER A 174 7.26 8.53 8.68
N GLU A 175 7.32 8.85 7.40
CA GLU A 175 6.17 9.33 6.62
C GLU A 175 5.79 8.38 5.50
N PHE A 176 4.49 8.27 5.25
CA PHE A 176 4.01 7.70 3.99
C PHE A 176 4.35 8.64 2.83
N LYS A 177 5.07 8.12 1.85
CA LYS A 177 5.47 8.87 0.66
C LYS A 177 4.67 8.50 -0.58
N GLY A 178 4.15 7.28 -0.66
CA GLY A 178 3.41 6.88 -1.85
C GLY A 178 2.61 5.60 -1.69
N LEU A 179 1.66 5.46 -2.61
CA LEU A 179 0.90 4.25 -2.85
C LEU A 179 0.92 3.97 -4.35
N ARG A 180 1.37 2.78 -4.74
CA ARG A 180 1.24 2.30 -6.13
C ARG A 180 0.22 1.18 -6.17
N MET A 181 -0.71 1.26 -7.10
CA MET A 181 -1.66 0.20 -7.45
C MET A 181 -1.23 -0.40 -8.78
N ASN A 182 -0.65 -1.59 -8.74
CA ASN A 182 -0.23 -2.33 -9.93
C ASN A 182 -1.42 -3.07 -10.54
N GLU A 183 -1.56 -2.96 -11.84
CA GLU A 183 -2.60 -3.60 -12.63
C GLU A 183 -1.99 -4.66 -13.57
N LYS A 184 -2.83 -5.38 -14.27
CA LYS A 184 -2.39 -6.31 -15.31
C LYS A 184 -1.74 -5.57 -16.49
N GLY A 185 -0.85 -6.26 -17.22
CA GLY A 185 -0.24 -5.71 -18.42
C GLY A 185 0.82 -4.63 -18.14
N LYS A 186 1.41 -4.61 -16.95
CA LYS A 186 2.41 -3.62 -16.50
C LYS A 186 1.85 -2.20 -16.36
N ASN A 187 0.53 -2.04 -16.30
CA ASN A 187 -0.10 -0.77 -15.99
C ASN A 187 -0.05 -0.52 -14.49
N TYR A 188 -0.03 0.74 -14.09
CA TYR A 188 -0.13 1.11 -12.69
C TYR A 188 -0.66 2.54 -12.50
N THR A 189 -1.18 2.80 -11.33
CA THR A 189 -1.43 4.15 -10.84
C THR A 189 -0.58 4.38 -9.59
N GLN A 190 0.26 5.41 -9.63
CA GLN A 190 1.11 5.86 -8.53
C GLN A 190 0.52 7.13 -7.93
N TYR A 191 0.47 7.17 -6.60
CA TYR A 191 0.13 8.35 -5.80
C TYR A 191 1.34 8.71 -4.95
N ASP A 192 1.90 9.89 -5.14
CA ASP A 192 3.00 10.43 -4.35
C ASP A 192 2.48 11.55 -3.46
N PHE A 193 2.68 11.41 -2.16
CA PHE A 193 2.19 12.34 -1.14
C PHE A 193 3.29 13.31 -0.71
N SER A 194 2.91 14.57 -0.56
CA SER A 194 3.74 15.64 -0.02
C SER A 194 2.91 16.59 0.84
N ASP A 195 3.57 17.24 1.78
CA ASP A 195 2.98 18.28 2.61
C ASP A 195 2.61 19.54 1.81
#